data_fd388e868a1069ae65e8ee66f75dd8eb
#
_entry.id   fd388e868a1069ae65e8ee66f75dd8eb
#
_cell.length_a   1.000
_cell.length_b   1.000
_cell.length_c   1.000
_cell.angle_alpha   90.00
_cell.angle_beta   90.00
_cell.angle_gamma   90.00
#
_symmetry.space_group_name_H-M   'P 1'
#
loop_
_entity.id
_entity.type
_entity.pdbx_description
1 polymer ?
#
loop_
_entity_poly.entity_id
_entity_poly.type
_entity_poly.pdbx_seq_one_letter_code
_entity_poly.pdbx_strand_id
1 'polypeptide(L)'
;LDEALFARAVHPYEAQKRRWGASNWSAVCAGSLLMAYIYRFSERLSGVQDALVDSLFEFLSSYPVDGCCLEGPLYWEYGFGYFVSAADLLRDFSGGAVDLLKGEKVRAIAGFGRDMFLDECRVLPLADAPHTLHVHVGLMHRLAREYGLGGFSSRESCLFGRDVRFRFAPFLRDFYWYAPELEAQDAKKPPLSVYPQA
;
A
#
# COMPACT_ATOMS: atom_id res chain seq x y z
N LEU A 1 29.00 5.93 4.21
CA LEU A 1 27.65 5.65 4.73
C LEU A 1 26.82 4.89 3.70
N ASP A 2 26.79 5.33 2.45
CA ASP A 2 25.93 4.77 1.37
C ASP A 2 26.32 3.34 1.01
N GLU A 3 27.59 3.04 0.85
CA GLU A 3 28.06 1.68 0.59
C GLU A 3 27.74 0.72 1.75
N ALA A 4 27.81 1.20 2.99
CA ALA A 4 27.46 0.39 4.15
C ALA A 4 25.94 0.16 4.22
N LEU A 5 25.12 1.16 3.85
CA LEU A 5 23.66 1.02 3.75
C LEU A 5 23.30 0.04 2.63
N PHE A 6 23.89 0.18 1.47
CA PHE A 6 23.70 -0.71 0.32
C PHE A 6 24.05 -2.16 0.68
N ALA A 7 25.23 -2.39 1.23
CA ALA A 7 25.70 -3.73 1.58
C ALA A 7 24.85 -4.41 2.66
N ARG A 8 24.30 -3.64 3.61
CA ARG A 8 23.55 -4.19 4.75
C ARG A 8 22.04 -4.29 4.52
N ALA A 9 21.48 -3.45 3.68
CA ALA A 9 20.03 -3.39 3.46
C ALA A 9 19.64 -3.93 2.10
N VAL A 10 20.29 -3.48 1.03
CA VAL A 10 19.88 -3.76 -0.35
C VAL A 10 20.39 -5.11 -0.82
N HIS A 11 21.68 -5.37 -0.68
CA HIS A 11 22.29 -6.60 -1.15
C HIS A 11 21.72 -7.89 -0.52
N PRO A 12 21.48 -7.97 0.80
CA PRO A 12 20.86 -9.16 1.39
C PRO A 12 19.44 -9.43 0.87
N TYR A 13 18.68 -8.38 0.54
CA TYR A 13 17.36 -8.57 -0.05
C TYR A 13 17.44 -9.23 -1.42
N GLU A 14 18.29 -8.74 -2.31
CA GLU A 14 18.46 -9.33 -3.65
C GLU A 14 18.78 -10.82 -3.58
N ALA A 15 19.54 -11.24 -2.57
CA ALA A 15 19.84 -12.65 -2.32
C ALA A 15 18.62 -13.45 -1.78
N GLN A 16 17.63 -12.80 -1.20
CA GLN A 16 16.51 -13.44 -0.49
C GLN A 16 15.16 -13.27 -1.20
N LYS A 17 15.05 -12.44 -2.23
CA LYS A 17 13.78 -12.09 -2.90
C LYS A 17 12.93 -13.29 -3.34
N ARG A 18 13.54 -14.43 -3.65
CA ARG A 18 12.84 -15.66 -4.04
C ARG A 18 12.14 -16.37 -2.88
N ARG A 19 12.36 -15.95 -1.62
CA ARG A 19 11.81 -16.64 -0.45
C ARG A 19 10.42 -16.15 -0.06
N TRP A 20 10.01 -14.99 -0.51
CA TRP A 20 8.76 -14.38 -0.02
C TRP A 20 7.55 -14.62 -0.90
N GLY A 21 7.75 -14.95 -2.20
CA GLY A 21 6.66 -15.28 -3.11
C GLY A 21 5.52 -14.25 -3.11
N ALA A 22 4.32 -14.71 -3.36
CA ALA A 22 3.11 -13.87 -3.37
C ALA A 22 2.63 -13.56 -1.94
N SER A 23 3.35 -12.70 -1.24
CA SER A 23 3.05 -12.33 0.14
C SER A 23 3.27 -10.85 0.41
N ASN A 24 2.76 -10.34 1.55
CA ASN A 24 2.97 -8.97 2.01
C ASN A 24 4.46 -8.60 2.10
N TRP A 25 5.33 -9.56 2.42
CA TRP A 25 6.77 -9.34 2.48
C TRP A 25 7.37 -8.92 1.14
N SER A 26 6.87 -9.43 0.02
CA SER A 26 7.31 -8.99 -1.30
C SER A 26 6.99 -7.53 -1.53
N ALA A 27 5.78 -7.07 -1.19
CA ALA A 27 5.44 -5.64 -1.31
C ALA A 27 6.27 -4.77 -0.36
N VAL A 28 6.41 -5.17 0.89
CA VAL A 28 7.15 -4.40 1.91
C VAL A 28 8.62 -4.29 1.54
N CYS A 29 9.26 -5.40 1.20
CA CYS A 29 10.68 -5.41 0.92
C CYS A 29 11.00 -4.82 -0.45
N ALA A 30 10.32 -5.25 -1.52
CA ALA A 30 10.54 -4.69 -2.86
C ALA A 30 10.16 -3.21 -2.93
N GLY A 31 9.03 -2.82 -2.32
CA GLY A 31 8.60 -1.44 -2.25
C GLY A 31 9.58 -0.55 -1.49
N SER A 32 10.06 -1.01 -0.32
CA SER A 32 11.07 -0.26 0.45
C SER A 32 12.36 -0.08 -0.32
N LEU A 33 12.83 -1.13 -1.02
CA LEU A 33 14.02 -1.05 -1.84
C LEU A 33 13.85 -0.12 -3.03
N LEU A 34 12.74 -0.25 -3.74
CA LEU A 34 12.44 0.62 -4.88
C LEU A 34 12.47 2.10 -4.45
N MET A 35 11.83 2.43 -3.33
CA MET A 35 11.88 3.78 -2.77
C MET A 35 13.30 4.19 -2.38
N ALA A 36 14.09 3.31 -1.76
CA ALA A 36 15.47 3.60 -1.39
C ALA A 36 16.37 3.83 -2.63
N TYR A 37 16.20 3.03 -3.68
CA TYR A 37 16.88 3.25 -4.94
C TYR A 37 16.53 4.60 -5.56
N ILE A 38 15.24 4.93 -5.65
CA ILE A 38 14.81 6.21 -6.24
C ILE A 38 15.38 7.40 -5.46
N TYR A 39 15.33 7.36 -4.13
CA TYR A 39 15.79 8.49 -3.32
C TYR A 39 17.30 8.59 -3.17
N ARG A 40 18.02 7.47 -3.20
CA ARG A 40 19.44 7.48 -2.82
C ARG A 40 20.38 6.84 -3.80
N PHE A 41 19.93 5.94 -4.64
CA PHE A 41 20.78 5.14 -5.54
C PHE A 41 20.18 5.12 -6.94
N SER A 42 19.62 6.23 -7.41
CA SER A 42 18.88 6.30 -8.68
C SER A 42 19.74 5.93 -9.89
N GLU A 43 21.04 6.15 -9.80
CA GLU A 43 22.00 5.75 -10.83
C GLU A 43 22.17 4.22 -10.99
N ARG A 44 21.75 3.48 -9.96
CA ARG A 44 21.78 1.99 -9.94
C ARG A 44 20.42 1.37 -10.21
N LEU A 45 19.35 2.17 -10.26
CA LEU A 45 17.97 1.68 -10.35
C LEU A 45 17.73 0.84 -11.60
N SER A 46 18.26 1.25 -12.76
CA SER A 46 18.04 0.55 -14.03
C SER A 46 18.47 -0.93 -14.01
N GLY A 47 19.43 -1.29 -13.18
CA GLY A 47 19.88 -2.68 -13.05
C GLY A 47 18.97 -3.59 -12.21
N VAL A 48 18.04 -3.03 -11.44
CA VAL A 48 17.21 -3.78 -10.49
C VAL A 48 15.72 -3.48 -10.58
N GLN A 49 15.34 -2.42 -11.30
CA GLN A 49 13.96 -1.94 -11.37
C GLN A 49 12.98 -3.04 -11.78
N ASP A 50 13.28 -3.74 -12.88
CA ASP A 50 12.38 -4.77 -13.39
C ASP A 50 12.16 -5.89 -12.35
N ALA A 51 13.22 -6.33 -11.70
CA ALA A 51 13.12 -7.38 -10.68
C ALA A 51 12.33 -6.93 -9.43
N LEU A 52 12.38 -5.64 -9.06
CA LEU A 52 11.58 -5.09 -7.97
C LEU A 52 10.12 -4.93 -8.38
N VAL A 53 9.88 -4.48 -9.60
CA VAL A 53 8.53 -4.37 -10.17
C VAL A 53 7.89 -5.75 -10.31
N ASP A 54 8.61 -6.76 -10.78
CA ASP A 54 8.13 -8.15 -10.85
C ASP A 54 7.73 -8.67 -9.46
N SER A 55 8.51 -8.35 -8.42
CA SER A 55 8.16 -8.73 -7.04
C SER A 55 6.89 -8.03 -6.53
N LEU A 56 6.65 -6.79 -6.97
CA LEU A 56 5.40 -6.07 -6.68
C LEU A 56 4.20 -6.69 -7.42
N PHE A 57 4.39 -7.13 -8.66
CA PHE A 57 3.34 -7.86 -9.39
C PHE A 57 3.09 -9.24 -8.80
N GLU A 58 4.12 -9.93 -8.33
CA GLU A 58 3.97 -11.20 -7.60
C GLU A 58 3.14 -11.00 -6.33
N PHE A 59 3.38 -9.94 -5.57
CA PHE A 59 2.51 -9.57 -4.44
C PHE A 59 1.05 -9.39 -4.88
N LEU A 60 0.79 -8.62 -5.95
CA LEU A 60 -0.57 -8.44 -6.45
C LEU A 60 -1.23 -9.76 -6.87
N SER A 61 -0.45 -10.77 -7.25
CA SER A 61 -1.00 -12.08 -7.62
C SER A 61 -1.60 -12.85 -6.44
N SER A 62 -1.25 -12.47 -5.19
CA SER A 62 -1.85 -13.05 -3.97
C SER A 62 -3.32 -12.65 -3.78
N TYR A 63 -3.77 -11.58 -4.44
CA TYR A 63 -5.15 -11.16 -4.39
C TYR A 63 -5.96 -11.83 -5.51
N PRO A 64 -7.18 -12.29 -5.25
CA PRO A 64 -8.11 -12.67 -6.29
C PRO A 64 -8.52 -11.46 -7.15
N VAL A 65 -9.21 -11.68 -8.28
CA VAL A 65 -9.56 -10.61 -9.22
C VAL A 65 -10.56 -9.60 -8.65
N ASP A 66 -11.34 -10.01 -7.65
CA ASP A 66 -12.27 -9.11 -6.93
C ASP A 66 -11.58 -8.20 -5.90
N GLY A 67 -10.28 -8.39 -5.69
CA GLY A 67 -9.47 -7.55 -4.82
C GLY A 67 -9.55 -7.88 -3.33
N CYS A 68 -10.22 -8.96 -2.93
CA CYS A 68 -10.31 -9.36 -1.53
C CYS A 68 -8.93 -9.65 -0.95
N CYS A 69 -8.63 -9.11 0.24
CA CYS A 69 -7.48 -9.52 1.02
C CYS A 69 -7.86 -10.66 1.96
N LEU A 70 -7.43 -11.87 1.66
CA LEU A 70 -7.76 -13.06 2.48
C LEU A 70 -7.17 -12.98 3.90
N GLU A 71 -6.12 -12.19 4.10
CA GLU A 71 -5.53 -11.95 5.43
C GLU A 71 -6.22 -10.80 6.18
N GLY A 72 -7.22 -10.16 5.57
CA GLY A 72 -8.02 -9.10 6.19
C GLY A 72 -7.46 -7.68 6.04
N PRO A 73 -8.21 -6.67 6.53
CA PRO A 73 -7.90 -5.25 6.31
C PRO A 73 -6.58 -4.79 6.94
N LEU A 74 -6.11 -5.45 8.00
CA LEU A 74 -4.83 -5.12 8.63
C LEU A 74 -3.64 -5.40 7.68
N TYR A 75 -3.62 -6.57 7.06
CA TYR A 75 -2.58 -6.95 6.11
C TYR A 75 -2.76 -6.29 4.75
N TRP A 76 -4.01 -5.97 4.36
CA TRP A 76 -4.27 -5.11 3.22
C TRP A 76 -3.56 -3.76 3.39
N GLU A 77 -3.78 -3.07 4.49
CA GLU A 77 -3.12 -1.79 4.75
C GLU A 77 -1.60 -1.93 4.76
N TYR A 78 -1.10 -3.02 5.35
CA TYR A 78 0.33 -3.26 5.44
C TYR A 78 0.97 -3.50 4.07
N GLY A 79 0.57 -4.52 3.35
CA GLY A 79 1.18 -4.89 2.07
C GLY A 79 0.83 -3.92 0.95
N PHE A 80 -0.46 -3.64 0.77
CA PHE A 80 -0.93 -2.76 -0.29
C PHE A 80 -0.50 -1.31 -0.08
N GLY A 81 -0.40 -0.84 1.16
CA GLY A 81 0.13 0.48 1.47
C GLY A 81 1.58 0.68 1.00
N TYR A 82 2.44 -0.33 1.17
CA TYR A 82 3.81 -0.29 0.63
C TYR A 82 3.84 -0.36 -0.90
N PHE A 83 3.00 -1.19 -1.49
CA PHE A 83 2.83 -1.23 -2.95
C PHE A 83 2.44 0.14 -3.50
N VAL A 84 1.40 0.77 -2.95
CA VAL A 84 0.94 2.11 -3.39
C VAL A 84 2.04 3.15 -3.22
N SER A 85 2.78 3.12 -2.10
CA SER A 85 3.88 4.06 -1.85
C SER A 85 5.00 3.95 -2.88
N ALA A 86 5.38 2.73 -3.23
CA ALA A 86 6.41 2.48 -4.22
C ALA A 86 5.93 2.81 -5.64
N ALA A 87 4.70 2.43 -5.98
CA ALA A 87 4.09 2.68 -7.28
C ALA A 87 3.92 4.17 -7.57
N ASP A 88 3.45 4.94 -6.58
CA ASP A 88 3.28 6.39 -6.69
C ASP A 88 4.62 7.09 -6.93
N LEU A 89 5.62 6.73 -6.12
CA LEU A 89 6.96 7.30 -6.26
C LEU A 89 7.62 6.93 -7.60
N LEU A 90 7.46 5.68 -8.06
CA LEU A 90 8.01 5.26 -9.35
C LEU A 90 7.33 5.98 -10.52
N ARG A 91 6.02 6.19 -10.44
CA ARG A 91 5.28 6.96 -11.44
C ARG A 91 5.83 8.38 -11.52
N ASP A 92 6.00 9.06 -10.39
CA ASP A 92 6.53 10.41 -10.35
C ASP A 92 7.98 10.47 -10.87
N PHE A 93 8.83 9.55 -10.43
CA PHE A 93 10.23 9.45 -10.86
C PHE A 93 10.38 9.19 -12.37
N SER A 94 9.50 8.36 -12.93
CA SER A 94 9.50 8.04 -14.37
C SER A 94 8.78 9.06 -15.25
N GLY A 95 8.24 10.15 -14.67
CA GLY A 95 7.41 11.11 -15.39
C GLY A 95 6.13 10.47 -15.97
N GLY A 96 5.61 9.44 -15.32
CA GLY A 96 4.41 8.71 -15.73
C GLY A 96 4.65 7.58 -16.74
N ALA A 97 5.91 7.33 -17.13
CA ALA A 97 6.24 6.25 -18.08
C ALA A 97 5.97 4.87 -17.48
N VAL A 98 6.16 4.70 -16.18
CA VAL A 98 5.85 3.48 -15.43
C VAL A 98 4.75 3.80 -14.42
N ASP A 99 3.58 3.20 -14.59
CA ASP A 99 2.42 3.44 -13.72
C ASP A 99 1.80 2.10 -13.30
N LEU A 100 2.17 1.66 -12.11
CA LEU A 100 1.71 0.40 -11.51
C LEU A 100 0.33 0.53 -10.85
N LEU A 101 -0.20 1.75 -10.71
CA LEU A 101 -1.53 1.99 -10.12
C LEU A 101 -2.66 1.75 -11.14
N LYS A 102 -2.34 1.64 -12.42
CA LYS A 102 -3.32 1.34 -13.47
C LYS A 102 -3.80 -0.11 -13.39
N GLY A 103 -5.07 -0.29 -13.72
CA GLY A 103 -5.67 -1.63 -13.89
C GLY A 103 -6.80 -1.92 -12.94
N GLU A 104 -7.78 -2.70 -13.42
CA GLU A 104 -9.00 -3.03 -12.69
C GLU A 104 -8.72 -3.80 -11.39
N LYS A 105 -7.73 -4.69 -11.40
CA LYS A 105 -7.36 -5.45 -10.21
C LYS A 105 -6.83 -4.56 -9.09
N VAL A 106 -5.97 -3.60 -9.40
CA VAL A 106 -5.43 -2.65 -8.41
C VAL A 106 -6.54 -1.77 -7.84
N ARG A 107 -7.46 -1.32 -8.71
CA ARG A 107 -8.67 -0.61 -8.31
C ARG A 107 -9.56 -1.46 -7.39
N ALA A 108 -9.77 -2.74 -7.70
CA ALA A 108 -10.55 -3.65 -6.88
C ALA A 108 -9.93 -3.84 -5.49
N ILE A 109 -8.60 -4.05 -5.42
CA ILE A 109 -7.87 -4.15 -4.15
C ILE A 109 -8.00 -2.85 -3.32
N ALA A 110 -7.95 -1.69 -3.97
CA ALA A 110 -8.17 -0.41 -3.29
C ALA A 110 -9.59 -0.30 -2.71
N GLY A 111 -10.60 -0.77 -3.45
CA GLY A 111 -12.01 -0.81 -3.01
C GLY A 111 -12.22 -1.68 -1.78
N PHE A 112 -11.55 -2.82 -1.69
CA PHE A 112 -11.64 -3.71 -0.54
C PHE A 112 -11.36 -2.98 0.78
N GLY A 113 -10.28 -2.20 0.85
CA GLY A 113 -9.94 -1.46 2.07
C GLY A 113 -11.06 -0.54 2.55
N ARG A 114 -11.72 0.18 1.61
CA ARG A 114 -12.89 1.02 1.94
C ARG A 114 -14.04 0.18 2.46
N ASP A 115 -14.35 -0.94 1.81
CA ASP A 115 -15.55 -1.73 2.06
C ASP A 115 -15.48 -2.48 3.40
N MET A 116 -14.28 -2.74 3.89
CA MET A 116 -14.06 -3.43 5.17
C MET A 116 -14.36 -2.57 6.40
N PHE A 117 -14.42 -1.24 6.27
CA PHE A 117 -14.77 -0.37 7.39
C PHE A 117 -16.28 -0.31 7.57
N LEU A 118 -16.77 -0.57 8.79
CA LEU A 118 -18.17 -0.40 9.18
C LEU A 118 -18.48 1.06 9.52
N ASP A 119 -17.51 1.70 10.18
CA ASP A 119 -17.53 3.13 10.48
C ASP A 119 -16.08 3.68 10.53
N GLU A 120 -15.82 4.73 11.32
CA GLU A 120 -14.55 5.45 11.36
C GLU A 120 -13.33 4.57 11.66
N CYS A 121 -13.47 3.60 12.56
CA CYS A 121 -12.36 2.72 12.95
C CYS A 121 -12.76 1.25 13.14
N ARG A 122 -14.07 0.93 13.15
CA ARG A 122 -14.49 -0.46 13.24
C ARG A 122 -14.42 -1.12 11.87
N VAL A 123 -13.79 -2.28 11.85
CA VAL A 123 -13.64 -3.07 10.63
C VAL A 123 -14.30 -4.43 10.78
N LEU A 124 -14.62 -5.06 9.66
CA LEU A 124 -14.98 -6.47 9.67
C LEU A 124 -13.77 -7.27 10.17
N PRO A 125 -13.90 -8.05 11.26
CA PRO A 125 -12.80 -8.83 11.82
C PRO A 125 -12.54 -10.09 10.97
N LEU A 126 -12.06 -9.87 9.76
CA LEU A 126 -11.73 -10.92 8.82
C LEU A 126 -10.29 -11.36 9.06
N ALA A 127 -10.07 -12.67 9.17
CA ALA A 127 -8.78 -13.29 9.44
C ALA A 127 -8.10 -12.68 10.69
N ASP A 128 -6.89 -12.16 10.57
CA ASP A 128 -6.11 -11.58 11.69
C ASP A 128 -6.46 -10.11 11.99
N ALA A 129 -7.54 -9.56 11.41
CA ALA A 129 -7.91 -8.17 11.64
C ALA A 129 -8.51 -7.98 13.05
N PRO A 130 -8.11 -6.94 13.77
CA PRO A 130 -8.77 -6.55 15.02
C PRO A 130 -10.15 -5.97 14.70
N HIS A 131 -11.01 -5.85 15.73
CA HIS A 131 -12.33 -5.17 15.58
C HIS A 131 -12.18 -3.67 15.30
N THR A 132 -11.07 -3.07 15.69
CA THR A 132 -10.76 -1.65 15.51
C THR A 132 -9.42 -1.52 14.81
N LEU A 133 -9.39 -0.79 13.71
CA LEU A 133 -8.18 -0.54 12.93
C LEU A 133 -8.09 0.95 12.59
N HIS A 134 -6.99 1.56 12.98
CA HIS A 134 -6.64 2.92 12.57
C HIS A 134 -5.74 2.83 11.34
N VAL A 135 -6.26 3.23 10.19
CA VAL A 135 -5.51 3.25 8.94
C VAL A 135 -4.81 4.56 8.73
N HIS A 136 -3.77 4.53 7.92
CA HIS A 136 -3.09 5.73 7.47
C HIS A 136 -4.00 6.55 6.56
N VAL A 137 -4.40 7.75 7.03
CA VAL A 137 -5.33 8.64 6.33
C VAL A 137 -4.80 9.02 4.94
N GLY A 138 -3.49 9.25 4.83
CA GLY A 138 -2.86 9.57 3.54
C GLY A 138 -3.07 8.48 2.50
N LEU A 139 -2.93 7.20 2.89
CA LEU A 139 -3.20 6.08 1.99
C LEU A 139 -4.64 6.14 1.47
N MET A 140 -5.61 6.34 2.36
CA MET A 140 -7.02 6.41 2.00
C MET A 140 -7.32 7.58 1.07
N HIS A 141 -6.79 8.76 1.35
CA HIS A 141 -6.94 9.92 0.49
C HIS A 141 -6.26 9.73 -0.88
N ARG A 142 -5.08 9.09 -0.91
CA ARG A 142 -4.39 8.79 -2.16
C ARG A 142 -5.21 7.87 -3.06
N LEU A 143 -5.79 6.82 -2.49
CA LEU A 143 -6.66 5.89 -3.21
C LEU A 143 -7.98 6.53 -3.63
N ALA A 144 -8.55 7.39 -2.78
CA ALA A 144 -9.75 8.15 -3.13
C ALA A 144 -9.52 9.03 -4.36
N ARG A 145 -8.39 9.74 -4.42
CA ARG A 145 -8.03 10.57 -5.59
C ARG A 145 -7.77 9.74 -6.84
N GLU A 146 -7.05 8.62 -6.70
CA GLU A 146 -6.67 7.79 -7.85
C GLU A 146 -7.88 7.13 -8.51
N TYR A 147 -8.79 6.59 -7.71
CA TYR A 147 -9.87 5.73 -8.19
C TYR A 147 -11.27 6.33 -8.04
N GLY A 148 -11.38 7.56 -7.53
CA GLY A 148 -12.68 8.16 -7.21
C GLY A 148 -13.42 7.38 -6.11
N LEU A 149 -12.70 6.77 -5.18
CA LEU A 149 -13.27 6.03 -4.07
C LEU A 149 -13.55 6.99 -2.92
N GLY A 150 -14.82 7.21 -2.64
CA GLY A 150 -15.22 7.94 -1.43
C GLY A 150 -15.53 6.98 -0.27
N GLY A 151 -15.84 7.53 0.92
CA GLY A 151 -16.27 6.74 2.08
C GLY A 151 -15.20 6.42 3.09
N PHE A 152 -14.05 7.06 2.97
CA PHE A 152 -13.04 6.97 3.99
C PHE A 152 -13.29 8.04 5.06
N SER A 153 -13.38 7.64 6.34
CA SER A 153 -13.37 8.57 7.45
C SER A 153 -11.96 8.80 7.94
N SER A 154 -11.62 10.06 8.18
CA SER A 154 -10.31 10.45 8.70
C SER A 154 -10.33 10.85 10.18
N ARG A 155 -11.52 10.88 10.81
CA ARG A 155 -11.67 11.34 12.21
C ARG A 155 -10.86 10.52 13.20
N GLU A 156 -10.74 9.21 12.94
CA GLU A 156 -9.95 8.27 13.73
C GLU A 156 -8.67 7.85 12.99
N SER A 157 -8.12 8.74 12.18
CA SER A 157 -6.90 8.47 11.42
C SER A 157 -5.74 8.05 12.31
N CYS A 158 -4.83 7.28 11.73
CA CYS A 158 -3.64 6.84 12.43
C CYS A 158 -2.70 8.03 12.68
N LEU A 159 -2.73 8.54 13.89
CA LEU A 159 -1.77 9.52 14.35
C LEU A 159 -0.45 8.83 14.70
N PHE A 160 0.67 9.54 14.47
CA PHE A 160 1.97 9.05 14.95
C PHE A 160 1.89 8.78 16.45
N GLY A 161 2.30 7.60 16.87
CA GLY A 161 2.14 7.11 18.24
C GLY A 161 0.91 6.22 18.46
N ARG A 162 -0.07 6.23 17.54
CA ARG A 162 -1.16 5.25 17.54
C ARG A 162 -0.88 4.07 16.60
N ASP A 163 0.04 4.20 15.63
CA ASP A 163 0.53 3.06 14.87
C ASP A 163 1.36 2.16 15.81
N VAL A 164 0.77 1.07 16.21
CA VAL A 164 1.42 0.07 17.09
C VAL A 164 2.68 -0.55 16.47
N ARG A 165 2.87 -0.37 15.17
CA ARG A 165 4.00 -0.89 14.41
C ARG A 165 5.12 0.14 14.23
N PHE A 166 4.91 1.38 14.66
CA PHE A 166 5.87 2.48 14.62
C PHE A 166 6.58 2.66 13.26
N ARG A 167 5.82 2.50 12.18
CA ARG A 167 6.36 2.57 10.82
C ARG A 167 6.44 4.01 10.34
N PHE A 168 7.65 4.47 10.09
CA PHE A 168 7.90 5.86 9.71
C PHE A 168 7.46 6.18 8.27
N ALA A 169 7.66 5.26 7.33
CA ALA A 169 7.36 5.50 5.92
C ALA A 169 5.85 5.74 5.65
N PRO A 170 4.90 4.91 6.14
CA PRO A 170 3.49 5.21 6.04
C PRO A 170 3.10 6.55 6.70
N PHE A 171 3.70 6.86 7.87
CA PHE A 171 3.45 8.12 8.55
C PHE A 171 3.86 9.34 7.70
N LEU A 172 5.02 9.30 7.04
CA LEU A 172 5.42 10.38 6.13
C LEU A 172 4.44 10.54 4.97
N ARG A 173 3.88 9.45 4.45
CA ARG A 173 2.90 9.49 3.38
C ARG A 173 1.59 10.17 3.81
N ASP A 174 1.22 10.09 5.07
CA ASP A 174 0.07 10.83 5.59
C ASP A 174 0.19 12.33 5.35
N PHE A 175 1.38 12.90 5.49
CA PHE A 175 1.58 14.32 5.17
C PHE A 175 1.49 14.63 3.68
N TYR A 176 2.07 13.78 2.83
CA TYR A 176 2.09 14.02 1.38
C TYR A 176 0.73 13.82 0.71
N TRP A 177 -0.05 12.86 1.21
CA TRP A 177 -1.30 12.46 0.58
C TRP A 177 -2.53 13.01 1.28
N TYR A 178 -2.35 13.65 2.42
CA TYR A 178 -3.46 14.26 3.16
C TYR A 178 -4.21 15.29 2.30
N ALA A 179 -5.53 15.19 2.31
CA ALA A 179 -6.43 15.96 1.47
C ALA A 179 -7.67 16.37 2.29
N PRO A 180 -7.61 17.51 2.99
CA PRO A 180 -8.70 17.93 3.88
C PRO A 180 -10.05 18.09 3.14
N GLU A 181 -10.03 18.36 1.85
CA GLU A 181 -11.24 18.42 1.02
C GLU A 181 -11.98 17.06 0.90
N LEU A 182 -11.29 15.95 1.17
CA LEU A 182 -11.87 14.63 1.15
C LEU A 182 -12.51 14.24 2.49
N GLU A 183 -12.17 14.91 3.59
CA GLU A 183 -12.77 14.67 4.89
C GLU A 183 -14.25 15.10 4.96
N ALA A 184 -14.58 16.18 4.24
CA ALA A 184 -15.93 16.75 4.22
C ALA A 184 -16.91 15.97 3.33
N GLN A 185 -16.44 15.00 2.58
CA GLN A 185 -17.27 14.21 1.69
C GLN A 185 -17.91 13.06 2.47
N ASP A 186 -19.20 13.19 2.78
CA ASP A 186 -20.06 12.06 3.18
C ASP A 186 -20.11 11.04 2.02
N ALA A 187 -19.07 10.26 1.92
CA ALA A 187 -18.96 9.31 0.85
C ALA A 187 -19.87 8.12 1.16
N LYS A 188 -20.91 8.02 0.37
CA LYS A 188 -21.82 6.88 0.41
C LYS A 188 -21.05 5.62 0.03
N LYS A 189 -20.88 4.72 0.99
CA LYS A 189 -20.45 3.36 0.69
C LYS A 189 -21.52 2.68 -0.17
N PRO A 190 -21.13 1.77 -1.05
CA PRO A 190 -22.11 0.92 -1.71
C PRO A 190 -22.91 0.15 -0.64
N PRO A 191 -24.23 -0.04 -0.83
CA PRO A 191 -25.08 -0.72 0.16
C PRO A 191 -24.68 -2.18 0.35
N LEU A 192 -23.98 -2.77 -0.60
CA LEU A 192 -23.50 -4.15 -0.58
C LEU A 192 -22.23 -4.25 -1.45
N SER A 193 -21.21 -4.85 -0.88
CA SER A 193 -20.02 -5.30 -1.61
C SER A 193 -19.92 -6.82 -1.54
N VAL A 194 -19.67 -7.46 -2.65
CA VAL A 194 -19.60 -8.93 -2.77
C VAL A 194 -18.23 -9.31 -3.28
N TYR A 195 -17.60 -10.24 -2.56
CA TYR A 195 -16.29 -10.80 -2.88
C TYR A 195 -16.44 -12.30 -3.10
N PRO A 196 -16.82 -12.75 -4.31
CA PRO A 196 -17.13 -14.15 -4.57
C PRO A 196 -15.93 -15.07 -4.56
N GLN A 197 -14.74 -14.53 -4.49
CA GLN A 197 -13.47 -15.29 -4.45
C GLN A 197 -12.76 -15.21 -3.10
N ALA A 198 -13.43 -14.62 -2.10
CA ALA A 198 -12.92 -14.55 -0.72
C ALA A 198 -12.98 -15.88 0.01
#